data_3776bf99eb855664b896c19564b8f3ee
#
_entry.id   3776bf99eb855664b896c19564b8f3ee
#
_cell.length_a   1.000
_cell.length_b   1.000
_cell.length_c   1.000
_cell.angle_alpha   90.00
_cell.angle_beta   90.00
_cell.angle_gamma   90.00
#
_symmetry.space_group_name_H-M   'P 1'
#
loop_
_entity.id
_entity.type
_entity.pdbx_description
1 polymer ?
#
loop_
_entity_poly.entity_id
_entity_poly.type
_entity_poly.pdbx_seq_one_letter_code
_entity_poly.pdbx_strand_id
1 'polypeptide(L)'
;MKVKNNYNECLTNLACSIRKHFELDYNHNTLDYIDKLLEEKQPKNVIVMLFDGMGSRILERTLPSDAFFIKNKYKDITTVFPATTTAATQSMRSGLNPVEHGWMGWNTYIEPIDKTITLFLNTEKGSEETCNEFLNIKDNVLYQDFIPSLINKEGKYSSIELFPFGPDAYNGLDDMLSRVKELSKQEGKKYIYAYDDQPDGTMHDFGPDSIEAQTLIKERNEKVEKLCSELEDSIIIIVADHGHIKVEHIFLNEYPELLNMLERTTALEQRAVAFKIKEGQKENFVNLFNELFGKYFTLYTKEDVIESKLFGDGTPCSIFEPALGDFIAIAENSNKCLVVDGDDILVSQHAGYTDDEIYVPLIIIDKK
;
A
#
# COMPACT_ATOMS: atom_id res chain seq x y z
N MET A 1 -3.98 9.60 -20.11
CA MET A 1 -3.51 8.44 -19.32
C MET A 1 -4.65 7.46 -19.10
N LYS A 2 -4.41 6.13 -19.13
CA LYS A 2 -5.42 5.12 -18.77
C LYS A 2 -5.13 4.60 -17.37
N VAL A 3 -5.97 4.96 -16.41
CA VAL A 3 -5.86 4.48 -15.04
C VAL A 3 -6.33 3.02 -14.98
N LYS A 4 -5.48 2.11 -14.49
CA LYS A 4 -5.79 0.69 -14.30
C LYS A 4 -6.44 0.43 -12.93
N ASN A 5 -6.10 1.22 -11.90
CA ASN A 5 -6.73 1.11 -10.57
C ASN A 5 -8.23 1.39 -10.69
N ASN A 6 -9.02 0.52 -10.12
CA ASN A 6 -10.46 0.69 -10.09
C ASN A 6 -10.89 1.29 -8.75
N TYR A 7 -10.88 2.61 -8.64
CA TYR A 7 -11.29 3.34 -7.42
C TYR A 7 -12.77 3.18 -7.05
N ASN A 8 -13.54 2.34 -7.76
CA ASN A 8 -14.85 1.86 -7.33
C ASN A 8 -14.79 0.44 -6.75
N GLU A 9 -13.63 -0.24 -6.83
CA GLU A 9 -13.44 -1.60 -6.35
C GLU A 9 -11.97 -1.84 -5.96
N CYS A 10 -11.51 -1.13 -4.93
CA CYS A 10 -10.14 -1.17 -4.41
C CYS A 10 -10.12 -1.23 -2.88
N LEU A 11 -8.93 -1.15 -2.30
CA LEU A 11 -8.73 -1.17 -0.84
C LEU A 11 -9.46 -0.03 -0.12
N THR A 12 -9.50 1.18 -0.71
CA THR A 12 -10.26 2.31 -0.15
C THR A 12 -11.76 1.97 -0.01
N ASN A 13 -12.33 1.31 -1.01
CA ASN A 13 -13.74 0.91 -0.99
C ASN A 13 -14.03 -0.18 0.05
N LEU A 14 -13.10 -1.14 0.22
CA LEU A 14 -13.19 -2.13 1.30
C LEU A 14 -13.16 -1.44 2.68
N ALA A 15 -12.25 -0.50 2.88
CA ALA A 15 -12.18 0.29 4.10
C ALA A 15 -13.46 1.10 4.36
N CYS A 16 -14.07 1.67 3.31
CA CYS A 16 -15.36 2.37 3.41
C CYS A 16 -16.51 1.41 3.79
N SER A 17 -16.52 0.16 3.32
CA SER A 17 -17.49 -0.85 3.79
C SER A 17 -17.33 -1.16 5.29
N ILE A 18 -16.08 -1.20 5.79
CA ILE A 18 -15.80 -1.37 7.22
C ILE A 18 -16.29 -0.14 7.99
N ARG A 19 -15.98 1.09 7.54
CA ARG A 19 -16.47 2.33 8.15
C ARG A 19 -17.99 2.32 8.27
N LYS A 20 -18.70 1.98 7.19
CA LYS A 20 -20.16 1.87 7.15
C LYS A 20 -20.69 0.86 8.18
N HIS A 21 -20.07 -0.34 8.27
CA HIS A 21 -20.50 -1.37 9.20
C HIS A 21 -20.34 -0.96 10.68
N PHE A 22 -19.33 -0.13 10.98
CA PHE A 22 -19.10 0.42 12.31
C PHE A 22 -19.70 1.83 12.52
N GLU A 23 -20.60 2.24 11.62
CA GLU A 23 -21.36 3.50 11.70
C GLU A 23 -20.48 4.76 11.70
N LEU A 24 -19.32 4.70 11.06
CA LEU A 24 -18.46 5.84 10.82
C LEU A 24 -18.80 6.52 9.49
N ASP A 25 -18.55 7.83 9.40
CA ASP A 25 -18.67 8.56 8.13
C ASP A 25 -17.67 8.04 7.09
N TYR A 26 -18.07 8.02 5.82
CA TYR A 26 -17.21 7.64 4.69
C TYR A 26 -17.50 8.50 3.46
N ASN A 27 -16.51 8.74 2.61
CA ASN A 27 -16.59 9.66 1.48
C ASN A 27 -16.52 8.98 0.10
N HIS A 28 -16.12 7.71 0.05
CA HIS A 28 -16.02 6.96 -1.20
C HIS A 28 -17.06 5.83 -1.26
N ASN A 29 -17.25 5.27 -2.46
CA ASN A 29 -18.11 4.12 -2.64
C ASN A 29 -17.67 2.95 -1.76
N THR A 30 -18.65 2.20 -1.29
CA THR A 30 -18.41 0.93 -0.58
C THR A 30 -18.46 -0.25 -1.54
N LEU A 31 -18.12 -1.44 -1.08
CA LEU A 31 -18.26 -2.69 -1.83
C LEU A 31 -19.61 -3.33 -1.47
N ASP A 32 -20.60 -3.21 -2.34
CA ASP A 32 -21.98 -3.67 -2.10
C ASP A 32 -22.06 -5.12 -1.58
N TYR A 33 -21.20 -6.00 -2.06
CA TYR A 33 -21.18 -7.41 -1.63
C TYR A 33 -20.62 -7.59 -0.22
N ILE A 34 -19.68 -6.74 0.21
CA ILE A 34 -19.18 -6.71 1.60
C ILE A 34 -20.26 -6.11 2.51
N ASP A 35 -20.88 -5.02 2.09
CA ASP A 35 -21.97 -4.39 2.84
C ASP A 35 -23.09 -5.38 3.12
N LYS A 36 -23.58 -6.08 2.08
CA LYS A 36 -24.64 -7.10 2.20
C LYS A 36 -24.21 -8.24 3.13
N LEU A 37 -22.99 -8.75 2.98
CA LEU A 37 -22.46 -9.80 3.84
C LEU A 37 -22.47 -9.37 5.31
N LEU A 38 -21.91 -8.20 5.62
CA LEU A 38 -21.83 -7.70 6.98
C LEU A 38 -23.21 -7.32 7.56
N GLU A 39 -24.13 -6.82 6.73
CA GLU A 39 -25.51 -6.51 7.12
C GLU A 39 -26.32 -7.78 7.41
N GLU A 40 -26.23 -8.81 6.55
CA GLU A 40 -26.96 -10.06 6.72
C GLU A 40 -26.42 -10.89 7.89
N LYS A 41 -25.11 -10.94 8.04
CA LYS A 41 -24.45 -11.79 9.05
C LYS A 41 -24.35 -11.14 10.43
N GLN A 42 -24.26 -9.81 10.52
CA GLN A 42 -24.07 -9.10 11.80
C GLN A 42 -23.02 -9.75 12.69
N PRO A 43 -21.77 -9.95 12.22
CA PRO A 43 -20.76 -10.67 12.97
C PRO A 43 -20.37 -9.90 14.24
N LYS A 44 -20.01 -10.63 15.28
CA LYS A 44 -19.38 -10.06 16.48
C LYS A 44 -17.98 -9.52 16.16
N ASN A 45 -17.24 -10.22 15.29
CA ASN A 45 -15.89 -9.84 14.90
C ASN A 45 -15.81 -9.61 13.39
N VAL A 46 -15.33 -8.45 12.97
CA VAL A 46 -14.83 -8.20 11.62
C VAL A 46 -13.30 -8.18 11.71
N ILE A 47 -12.66 -9.15 11.07
CA ILE A 47 -11.21 -9.34 11.15
C ILE A 47 -10.62 -9.09 9.77
N VAL A 48 -9.77 -8.10 9.63
CA VAL A 48 -8.97 -7.89 8.42
C VAL A 48 -7.54 -8.33 8.71
N MET A 49 -7.04 -9.25 7.88
CA MET A 49 -5.62 -9.64 7.86
C MET A 49 -5.02 -9.13 6.56
N LEU A 50 -4.06 -8.23 6.66
CA LEU A 50 -3.30 -7.73 5.53
C LEU A 50 -1.91 -8.35 5.55
N PHE A 51 -1.59 -9.13 4.51
CA PHE A 51 -0.28 -9.72 4.30
C PHE A 51 0.45 -8.90 3.23
N ASP A 52 1.49 -8.18 3.63
CA ASP A 52 2.24 -7.26 2.79
C ASP A 52 2.87 -7.96 1.59
N GLY A 53 2.68 -7.37 0.43
CA GLY A 53 3.24 -7.86 -0.83
C GLY A 53 2.60 -9.13 -1.41
N MET A 54 1.63 -9.75 -0.72
CA MET A 54 0.99 -11.01 -1.13
C MET A 54 -0.05 -10.80 -2.25
N GLY A 55 0.35 -10.19 -3.36
CA GLY A 55 -0.53 -9.91 -4.50
C GLY A 55 -1.16 -11.15 -5.13
N SER A 56 -2.26 -10.96 -5.87
CA SER A 56 -3.06 -12.06 -6.44
C SER A 56 -2.26 -12.98 -7.35
N ARG A 57 -1.39 -12.42 -8.18
CA ARG A 57 -0.63 -13.23 -9.16
C ARG A 57 0.43 -14.10 -8.48
N ILE A 58 1.04 -13.60 -7.40
CA ILE A 58 2.00 -14.36 -6.58
C ILE A 58 1.28 -15.48 -5.85
N LEU A 59 0.13 -15.19 -5.27
CA LEU A 59 -0.70 -16.17 -4.58
C LEU A 59 -1.11 -17.33 -5.51
N GLU A 60 -1.59 -17.01 -6.73
CA GLU A 60 -2.02 -17.98 -7.74
C GLU A 60 -0.88 -18.83 -8.28
N ARG A 61 0.34 -18.28 -8.39
CA ARG A 61 1.53 -19.05 -8.83
C ARG A 61 2.07 -19.96 -7.72
N THR A 62 1.87 -19.58 -6.46
CA THR A 62 2.46 -20.28 -5.30
C THR A 62 1.60 -21.39 -4.76
N LEU A 63 0.28 -21.19 -4.72
CA LEU A 63 -0.65 -22.10 -4.07
C LEU A 63 -1.40 -22.97 -5.10
N PRO A 64 -1.62 -24.26 -4.79
CA PRO A 64 -2.46 -25.10 -5.63
C PRO A 64 -3.94 -24.66 -5.57
N SER A 65 -4.72 -25.02 -6.57
CA SER A 65 -6.12 -24.60 -6.72
C SER A 65 -7.04 -25.05 -5.59
N ASP A 66 -6.64 -26.05 -4.82
CA ASP A 66 -7.36 -26.56 -3.65
C ASP A 66 -6.87 -25.99 -2.31
N ALA A 67 -5.89 -25.08 -2.31
CA ALA A 67 -5.44 -24.38 -1.11
C ALA A 67 -6.54 -23.52 -0.51
N PHE A 68 -6.48 -23.32 0.81
CA PHE A 68 -7.50 -22.60 1.57
C PHE A 68 -7.72 -21.17 1.07
N PHE A 69 -6.66 -20.39 0.84
CA PHE A 69 -6.77 -19.04 0.33
C PHE A 69 -7.40 -19.00 -1.06
N ILE A 70 -7.00 -19.92 -1.97
CA ILE A 70 -7.53 -19.98 -3.33
C ILE A 70 -9.02 -20.34 -3.33
N LYS A 71 -9.45 -21.33 -2.53
CA LYS A 71 -10.87 -21.71 -2.41
C LYS A 71 -11.77 -20.62 -1.85
N ASN A 72 -11.24 -19.79 -0.97
CA ASN A 72 -12.00 -18.71 -0.33
C ASN A 72 -11.78 -17.34 -1.00
N LYS A 73 -10.96 -17.28 -2.05
CA LYS A 73 -10.77 -16.05 -2.84
C LYS A 73 -12.06 -15.71 -3.57
N TYR A 74 -12.69 -14.63 -3.13
CA TYR A 74 -13.92 -14.14 -3.74
C TYR A 74 -13.65 -13.54 -5.12
N LYS A 75 -12.64 -12.69 -5.22
CA LYS A 75 -12.18 -12.05 -6.47
C LYS A 75 -10.85 -11.32 -6.27
N ASP A 76 -10.33 -10.77 -7.37
CA ASP A 76 -9.30 -9.74 -7.33
C ASP A 76 -9.95 -8.36 -7.22
N ILE A 77 -9.36 -7.50 -6.41
CA ILE A 77 -9.59 -6.05 -6.40
C ILE A 77 -8.28 -5.36 -6.75
N THR A 78 -8.31 -4.07 -6.98
CA THR A 78 -7.06 -3.33 -7.18
C THR A 78 -6.58 -2.72 -5.85
N THR A 79 -5.26 -2.55 -5.74
CA THR A 79 -4.70 -1.62 -4.77
C THR A 79 -4.91 -0.18 -5.25
N VAL A 80 -4.45 0.80 -4.46
CA VAL A 80 -4.37 2.21 -4.85
C VAL A 80 -3.08 2.48 -5.63
N PHE A 81 -2.91 3.68 -6.17
CA PHE A 81 -1.65 4.11 -6.77
C PHE A 81 -0.90 5.10 -5.85
N PRO A 82 0.41 4.95 -5.71
CA PRO A 82 1.25 3.83 -6.16
C PRO A 82 0.93 2.53 -5.41
N ALA A 83 1.23 1.39 -6.03
CA ALA A 83 1.07 0.06 -5.44
C ALA A 83 2.19 -0.20 -4.41
N THR A 84 2.12 0.49 -3.27
CA THR A 84 3.14 0.51 -2.21
C THR A 84 2.51 0.49 -0.83
N THR A 85 3.20 -0.13 0.13
CA THR A 85 2.78 -0.23 1.53
C THR A 85 2.35 1.13 2.10
N THR A 86 3.14 2.18 1.82
CA THR A 86 2.89 3.53 2.33
C THR A 86 1.52 4.08 1.91
N ALA A 87 1.13 3.91 0.65
CA ALA A 87 -0.16 4.41 0.16
C ALA A 87 -1.31 3.44 0.52
N ALA A 88 -1.12 2.15 0.27
CA ALA A 88 -2.18 1.16 0.33
C ALA A 88 -2.62 0.83 1.76
N THR A 89 -1.68 0.69 2.70
CA THR A 89 -2.03 0.44 4.11
C THR A 89 -2.77 1.61 4.73
N GLN A 90 -2.39 2.87 4.38
CA GLN A 90 -3.10 4.04 4.91
C GLN A 90 -4.48 4.20 4.27
N SER A 91 -4.64 3.87 2.98
CA SER A 91 -5.97 3.80 2.36
C SER A 91 -6.86 2.75 3.04
N MET A 92 -6.32 1.56 3.34
CA MET A 92 -7.06 0.50 4.04
C MET A 92 -7.42 0.89 5.48
N ARG A 93 -6.55 1.62 6.16
CA ARG A 93 -6.76 2.05 7.54
C ARG A 93 -7.64 3.29 7.68
N SER A 94 -7.71 4.15 6.65
CA SER A 94 -8.45 5.42 6.69
C SER A 94 -9.77 5.39 5.92
N GLY A 95 -9.85 4.65 4.81
CA GLY A 95 -10.94 4.77 3.83
C GLY A 95 -10.83 6.01 2.96
N LEU A 96 -9.64 6.60 2.86
CA LEU A 96 -9.31 7.72 2.00
C LEU A 96 -8.38 7.29 0.87
N ASN A 97 -8.38 8.04 -0.23
CA ASN A 97 -7.45 7.84 -1.33
C ASN A 97 -6.10 8.53 -1.06
N PRO A 98 -5.00 8.11 -1.72
CA PRO A 98 -3.67 8.72 -1.52
C PRO A 98 -3.63 10.24 -1.74
N VAL A 99 -4.44 10.77 -2.67
CA VAL A 99 -4.59 12.23 -2.88
C VAL A 99 -5.06 12.97 -1.63
N GLU A 100 -5.84 12.30 -0.76
CA GLU A 100 -6.43 12.90 0.44
C GLU A 100 -5.56 12.70 1.67
N HIS A 101 -5.06 11.47 1.90
CA HIS A 101 -4.33 11.17 3.14
C HIS A 101 -2.86 11.57 3.11
N GLY A 102 -2.27 11.86 1.93
CA GLY A 102 -0.91 12.38 1.78
C GLY A 102 0.22 11.35 1.88
N TRP A 103 -0.07 10.11 2.21
CA TRP A 103 0.89 9.01 2.22
C TRP A 103 1.02 8.46 0.80
N MET A 104 1.87 9.09 -0.04
CA MET A 104 1.87 8.89 -1.48
C MET A 104 2.98 7.98 -2.00
N GLY A 105 3.93 7.61 -1.17
CA GLY A 105 5.06 6.77 -1.54
C GLY A 105 6.07 6.69 -0.41
N TRP A 106 7.05 5.80 -0.54
CA TRP A 106 8.11 5.59 0.44
C TRP A 106 8.86 6.90 0.75
N ASN A 107 9.24 7.63 -0.32
CA ASN A 107 9.92 8.90 -0.25
C ASN A 107 9.03 10.03 -0.76
N THR A 108 8.46 10.85 0.10
CA THR A 108 7.55 11.94 -0.29
C THR A 108 8.19 13.31 -0.03
N TYR A 109 8.11 14.21 -1.01
CA TYR A 109 8.56 15.58 -0.84
C TYR A 109 7.58 16.38 0.01
N ILE A 110 8.08 17.01 1.05
CA ILE A 110 7.33 17.79 2.04
C ILE A 110 7.69 19.27 1.88
N GLU A 111 6.88 19.99 1.09
CA GLU A 111 7.14 21.39 0.71
C GLU A 111 7.40 22.32 1.91
N PRO A 112 6.64 22.27 3.02
CA PRO A 112 6.86 23.20 4.14
C PRO A 112 8.25 23.18 4.77
N ILE A 113 8.99 22.10 4.57
CA ILE A 113 10.36 21.95 5.08
C ILE A 113 11.40 21.77 3.97
N ASP A 114 10.96 21.80 2.70
CA ASP A 114 11.81 21.64 1.50
C ASP A 114 12.69 20.39 1.55
N LYS A 115 12.11 19.23 1.96
CA LYS A 115 12.81 17.94 2.08
C LYS A 115 12.02 16.80 1.51
N THR A 116 12.73 15.80 0.95
CA THR A 116 12.15 14.50 0.60
C THR A 116 12.31 13.57 1.81
N ILE A 117 11.20 13.07 2.35
CA ILE A 117 11.14 12.29 3.58
C ILE A 117 10.79 10.84 3.29
N THR A 118 11.54 9.91 3.86
CA THR A 118 11.17 8.50 3.98
C THR A 118 10.12 8.38 5.09
N LEU A 119 8.83 8.33 4.70
CA LEU A 119 7.72 8.62 5.58
C LEU A 119 7.62 7.71 6.81
N PHE A 120 7.79 6.39 6.65
CA PHE A 120 7.69 5.45 7.78
C PHE A 120 8.88 5.54 8.75
N LEU A 121 10.05 5.91 8.23
CA LEU A 121 11.26 6.06 9.04
C LEU A 121 11.36 7.44 9.70
N ASN A 122 10.60 8.43 9.21
CA ASN A 122 10.68 9.84 9.62
C ASN A 122 12.09 10.43 9.43
N THR A 123 12.79 10.01 8.38
CA THR A 123 14.14 10.46 8.04
C THR A 123 14.12 11.22 6.72
N GLU A 124 15.07 12.11 6.49
CA GLU A 124 15.30 12.64 5.14
C GLU A 124 15.85 11.54 4.25
N LYS A 125 15.43 11.48 2.98
CA LYS A 125 15.88 10.46 2.01
C LYS A 125 17.41 10.36 1.98
N GLY A 126 17.92 9.15 2.15
CA GLY A 126 19.36 8.86 2.22
C GLY A 126 20.02 9.18 3.57
N SER A 127 19.24 9.50 4.61
CA SER A 127 19.72 9.73 5.98
C SER A 127 19.15 8.68 6.94
N GLU A 128 19.95 8.31 7.94
CA GLU A 128 19.50 7.46 9.05
C GLU A 128 19.01 8.30 10.25
N GLU A 129 19.22 9.62 10.23
CA GLU A 129 18.85 10.50 11.34
C GLU A 129 17.40 10.92 11.24
N THR A 130 16.69 10.90 12.37
CA THR A 130 15.30 11.36 12.47
C THR A 130 15.17 12.84 12.09
N CYS A 131 14.29 13.15 11.14
CA CYS A 131 13.99 14.52 10.72
C CYS A 131 13.00 15.17 11.69
N ASN A 132 13.53 15.90 12.69
CA ASN A 132 12.69 16.57 13.70
C ASN A 132 11.77 17.64 13.08
N GLU A 133 12.18 18.29 12.01
CA GLU A 133 11.35 19.26 11.29
C GLU A 133 10.09 18.60 10.75
N PHE A 134 10.22 17.39 10.20
CA PHE A 134 9.10 16.60 9.72
C PHE A 134 8.19 16.14 10.88
N LEU A 135 8.76 15.65 11.98
CA LEU A 135 7.97 15.23 13.15
C LEU A 135 7.08 16.35 13.69
N ASN A 136 7.57 17.59 13.66
CA ASN A 136 6.81 18.75 14.15
C ASN A 136 5.58 19.11 13.30
N ILE A 137 5.55 18.70 12.03
CA ILE A 137 4.45 19.04 11.11
C ILE A 137 3.70 17.81 10.57
N LYS A 138 4.16 16.60 10.87
CA LYS A 138 3.65 15.35 10.32
C LYS A 138 2.12 15.24 10.41
N ASP A 139 1.56 15.53 11.57
CA ASP A 139 0.12 15.43 11.82
C ASP A 139 -0.69 16.55 11.12
N ASN A 140 -0.03 17.59 10.61
CA ASN A 140 -0.66 18.65 9.83
C ASN A 140 -0.67 18.38 8.33
N VAL A 141 0.26 17.54 7.84
CA VAL A 141 0.45 17.28 6.41
C VAL A 141 0.03 15.86 6.00
N LEU A 142 -0.04 14.93 6.93
CA LEU A 142 -0.49 13.56 6.71
C LEU A 142 -1.72 13.24 7.56
N TYR A 143 -2.69 12.54 6.96
CA TYR A 143 -3.87 12.10 7.68
C TYR A 143 -3.53 11.04 8.75
N GLN A 144 -4.10 11.19 9.96
CA GLN A 144 -3.80 10.36 11.12
C GLN A 144 -5.05 9.73 11.78
N ASP A 145 -6.28 10.10 11.37
CA ASP A 145 -7.51 9.58 11.97
C ASP A 145 -7.94 8.25 11.34
N PHE A 146 -7.34 7.16 11.78
CA PHE A 146 -7.57 5.84 11.23
C PHE A 146 -8.83 5.17 11.80
N ILE A 147 -9.43 4.24 11.03
CA ILE A 147 -10.66 3.53 11.38
C ILE A 147 -10.62 2.96 12.82
N PRO A 148 -9.55 2.27 13.25
CA PRO A 148 -9.51 1.73 14.60
C PRO A 148 -9.58 2.79 15.70
N SER A 149 -8.89 3.91 15.53
CA SER A 149 -8.94 5.02 16.49
C SER A 149 -10.31 5.68 16.51
N LEU A 150 -10.96 5.84 15.34
CA LEU A 150 -12.30 6.40 15.22
C LEU A 150 -13.36 5.50 15.90
N ILE A 151 -13.31 4.18 15.67
CA ILE A 151 -14.21 3.23 16.34
C ILE A 151 -14.10 3.34 17.86
N ASN A 152 -12.87 3.38 18.38
CA ASN A 152 -12.62 3.46 19.82
C ASN A 152 -13.04 4.83 20.40
N LYS A 153 -12.89 5.91 19.63
CA LYS A 153 -13.31 7.27 20.02
C LYS A 153 -14.83 7.36 20.17
N GLU A 154 -15.60 6.76 19.24
CA GLU A 154 -17.06 6.73 19.34
C GLU A 154 -17.56 5.87 20.51
N GLY A 155 -16.77 4.88 20.98
CA GLY A 155 -17.02 4.10 22.19
C GLY A 155 -18.19 3.12 22.15
N LYS A 156 -18.90 3.01 21.00
CA LYS A 156 -19.99 2.05 20.80
C LYS A 156 -19.47 0.63 20.55
N TYR A 157 -18.37 0.54 19.84
CA TYR A 157 -17.67 -0.69 19.44
C TYR A 157 -16.22 -0.60 19.88
N SER A 158 -15.47 -1.68 19.76
CA SER A 158 -14.04 -1.71 20.06
C SER A 158 -13.22 -2.04 18.80
N SER A 159 -11.99 -1.57 18.74
CA SER A 159 -11.08 -1.93 17.67
C SER A 159 -9.66 -2.09 18.20
N ILE A 160 -8.93 -3.01 17.60
CA ILE A 160 -7.53 -3.32 17.91
C ILE A 160 -6.75 -3.43 16.59
N GLU A 161 -5.55 -2.85 16.59
CA GLU A 161 -4.56 -3.04 15.55
C GLU A 161 -3.42 -3.91 16.07
N LEU A 162 -2.97 -4.86 15.25
CA LEU A 162 -1.81 -5.71 15.52
C LEU A 162 -0.76 -5.45 14.45
N PHE A 163 0.44 -5.05 14.89
CA PHE A 163 1.59 -4.77 14.03
C PHE A 163 2.83 -5.53 14.52
N PRO A 164 3.79 -5.86 13.63
CA PRO A 164 5.09 -6.45 14.02
C PRO A 164 6.08 -5.40 14.58
N PHE A 165 5.66 -4.15 14.73
CA PHE A 165 6.46 -3.04 15.21
C PHE A 165 5.69 -2.18 16.22
N GLY A 166 6.41 -1.28 16.90
CA GLY A 166 5.84 -0.41 17.92
C GLY A 166 5.84 -1.05 19.32
N PRO A 167 5.28 -0.36 20.33
CA PRO A 167 5.38 -0.77 21.73
C PRO A 167 4.62 -2.08 22.05
N ASP A 168 3.55 -2.38 21.30
CA ASP A 168 2.72 -3.57 21.49
C ASP A 168 2.93 -4.59 20.35
N ALA A 169 4.11 -4.57 19.72
CA ALA A 169 4.45 -5.47 18.61
C ALA A 169 4.20 -6.94 18.94
N TYR A 170 3.63 -7.65 18.00
CA TYR A 170 3.59 -9.11 18.07
C TYR A 170 4.92 -9.72 17.60
N ASN A 171 5.21 -10.95 18.03
CA ASN A 171 6.44 -11.65 17.71
C ASN A 171 6.19 -12.79 16.71
N GLY A 172 6.16 -12.46 15.42
CA GLY A 172 5.95 -13.40 14.33
C GLY A 172 4.49 -13.87 14.17
N LEU A 173 4.25 -14.60 13.08
CA LEU A 173 2.91 -15.00 12.64
C LEU A 173 2.09 -15.74 13.74
N ASP A 174 2.72 -16.67 14.45
CA ASP A 174 2.01 -17.48 15.48
C ASP A 174 1.49 -16.61 16.63
N ASP A 175 2.25 -15.60 17.08
CA ASP A 175 1.79 -14.67 18.10
C ASP A 175 0.67 -13.77 17.59
N MET A 176 0.78 -13.26 16.35
CA MET A 176 -0.30 -12.50 15.71
C MET A 176 -1.60 -13.30 15.68
N LEU A 177 -1.57 -14.53 15.17
CA LEU A 177 -2.75 -15.38 15.06
C LEU A 177 -3.32 -15.75 16.42
N SER A 178 -2.46 -16.00 17.45
CA SER A 178 -2.88 -16.23 18.82
C SER A 178 -3.61 -15.03 19.41
N ARG A 179 -3.08 -13.81 19.20
CA ARG A 179 -3.72 -12.57 19.66
C ARG A 179 -5.06 -12.34 18.96
N VAL A 180 -5.16 -12.56 17.64
CA VAL A 180 -6.45 -12.49 16.90
C VAL A 180 -7.46 -13.44 17.53
N LYS A 181 -7.07 -14.69 17.83
CA LYS A 181 -7.95 -15.69 18.47
C LYS A 181 -8.42 -15.25 19.86
N GLU A 182 -7.52 -14.73 20.69
CA GLU A 182 -7.88 -14.28 22.04
C GLU A 182 -8.77 -13.03 22.00
N LEU A 183 -8.51 -12.09 21.10
CA LEU A 183 -9.34 -10.91 20.90
C LEU A 183 -10.74 -11.25 20.40
N SER A 184 -10.88 -12.25 19.52
CA SER A 184 -12.19 -12.67 18.98
C SER A 184 -13.13 -13.23 20.05
N LYS A 185 -12.60 -13.79 21.13
CA LYS A 185 -13.38 -14.31 22.26
C LYS A 185 -13.97 -13.22 23.16
N GLN A 186 -13.33 -12.06 23.22
CA GLN A 186 -13.77 -10.95 24.07
C GLN A 186 -15.18 -10.50 23.72
N GLU A 187 -15.95 -10.04 24.69
CA GLU A 187 -17.31 -9.56 24.49
C GLU A 187 -17.39 -8.29 23.63
N GLY A 188 -18.57 -8.08 23.00
CA GLY A 188 -18.87 -6.91 22.19
C GLY A 188 -18.47 -7.04 20.73
N LYS A 189 -19.14 -6.25 19.87
CA LYS A 189 -18.83 -6.14 18.46
C LYS A 189 -17.53 -5.38 18.26
N LYS A 190 -16.63 -5.92 17.42
CA LYS A 190 -15.28 -5.34 17.27
C LYS A 190 -14.70 -5.49 15.87
N TYR A 191 -13.77 -4.58 15.58
CA TYR A 191 -12.88 -4.60 14.43
C TYR A 191 -11.48 -5.01 14.86
N ILE A 192 -10.89 -5.99 14.19
CA ILE A 192 -9.50 -6.41 14.41
C ILE A 192 -8.77 -6.23 13.07
N TYR A 193 -7.76 -5.36 13.06
CA TYR A 193 -6.85 -5.17 11.93
C TYR A 193 -5.50 -5.79 12.28
N ALA A 194 -5.08 -6.79 11.53
CA ALA A 194 -3.80 -7.47 11.70
C ALA A 194 -2.96 -7.30 10.43
N TYR A 195 -1.84 -6.60 10.54
CA TYR A 195 -0.90 -6.36 9.46
C TYR A 195 0.34 -7.20 9.69
N ASP A 196 0.76 -7.97 8.69
CA ASP A 196 1.99 -8.77 8.67
C ASP A 196 2.88 -8.26 7.53
N ASP A 197 4.12 -7.86 7.83
CA ASP A 197 5.11 -7.33 6.91
C ASP A 197 5.73 -8.39 5.98
N GLN A 198 5.23 -9.62 6.07
CA GLN A 198 5.65 -10.72 5.21
C GLN A 198 4.48 -11.20 4.31
N PRO A 199 4.81 -11.64 3.08
CA PRO A 199 6.13 -12.00 2.55
C PRO A 199 6.94 -10.85 1.90
N ASP A 200 6.50 -9.57 1.97
CA ASP A 200 7.12 -8.44 1.30
C ASP A 200 8.62 -8.35 1.57
N GLY A 201 9.05 -8.26 2.84
CA GLY A 201 10.45 -8.15 3.21
C GLY A 201 11.28 -9.31 2.65
N THR A 202 10.78 -10.54 2.69
CA THR A 202 11.46 -11.70 2.11
C THR A 202 11.51 -11.62 0.58
N MET A 203 10.48 -11.10 -0.07
CA MET A 203 10.50 -10.94 -1.53
C MET A 203 11.47 -9.85 -1.97
N HIS A 204 11.63 -8.79 -1.22
CA HIS A 204 12.65 -7.78 -1.48
C HIS A 204 14.07 -8.38 -1.54
N ASP A 205 14.38 -9.31 -0.63
CA ASP A 205 15.69 -9.95 -0.53
C ASP A 205 15.93 -11.08 -1.54
N PHE A 206 14.90 -11.91 -1.80
CA PHE A 206 15.04 -13.16 -2.55
C PHE A 206 14.22 -13.21 -3.85
N GLY A 207 13.27 -12.34 -4.02
CA GLY A 207 12.34 -12.29 -5.16
C GLY A 207 11.02 -13.03 -4.89
N PRO A 208 9.94 -12.66 -5.63
CA PRO A 208 8.59 -13.17 -5.37
C PRO A 208 8.39 -14.66 -5.68
N ASP A 209 9.22 -15.24 -6.56
CA ASP A 209 9.15 -16.65 -6.94
C ASP A 209 10.20 -17.51 -6.21
N SER A 210 10.87 -16.96 -5.19
CA SER A 210 11.86 -17.68 -4.37
C SER A 210 11.23 -18.76 -3.50
N ILE A 211 12.03 -19.73 -3.09
CA ILE A 211 11.59 -20.80 -2.18
C ILE A 211 11.20 -20.21 -0.83
N GLU A 212 11.93 -19.19 -0.40
CA GLU A 212 11.71 -18.46 0.85
C GLU A 212 10.33 -17.79 0.85
N ALA A 213 10.00 -17.01 -0.16
CA ALA A 213 8.70 -16.34 -0.30
C ALA A 213 7.57 -17.35 -0.42
N GLN A 214 7.72 -18.38 -1.25
CA GLN A 214 6.72 -19.45 -1.41
C GLN A 214 6.47 -20.21 -0.11
N THR A 215 7.51 -20.44 0.71
CA THR A 215 7.38 -21.10 2.00
C THR A 215 6.54 -20.26 2.96
N LEU A 216 6.79 -18.96 3.04
CA LEU A 216 6.02 -18.05 3.88
C LEU A 216 4.54 -17.97 3.47
N ILE A 217 4.26 -17.94 2.17
CA ILE A 217 2.88 -17.91 1.66
C ILE A 217 2.14 -19.21 2.00
N LYS A 218 2.78 -20.37 1.83
CA LYS A 218 2.20 -21.68 2.20
C LYS A 218 1.95 -21.77 3.70
N GLU A 219 2.89 -21.30 4.51
CA GLU A 219 2.75 -21.26 5.98
C GLU A 219 1.54 -20.40 6.40
N ARG A 220 1.36 -19.22 5.79
CA ARG A 220 0.21 -18.35 6.05
C ARG A 220 -1.10 -19.01 5.67
N ASN A 221 -1.15 -19.64 4.49
CA ASN A 221 -2.31 -20.40 4.06
C ASN A 221 -2.72 -21.47 5.09
N GLU A 222 -1.79 -22.30 5.56
CA GLU A 222 -2.05 -23.40 6.50
C GLU A 222 -2.41 -22.90 7.90
N LYS A 223 -1.66 -21.93 8.43
CA LYS A 223 -1.87 -21.41 9.78
C LYS A 223 -3.16 -20.61 9.90
N VAL A 224 -3.50 -19.81 8.87
CA VAL A 224 -4.76 -19.06 8.84
C VAL A 224 -5.96 -20.01 8.67
N GLU A 225 -5.86 -21.08 7.85
CA GLU A 225 -6.89 -22.13 7.79
C GLU A 225 -7.16 -22.73 9.17
N LYS A 226 -6.08 -23.06 9.91
CA LYS A 226 -6.21 -23.58 11.28
C LYS A 226 -6.87 -22.56 12.18
N LEU A 227 -6.43 -21.30 12.19
CA LEU A 227 -7.07 -20.25 12.98
C LEU A 227 -8.56 -20.12 12.64
N CYS A 228 -8.94 -20.06 11.36
CA CYS A 228 -10.32 -19.96 10.94
C CYS A 228 -11.19 -21.15 11.40
N SER A 229 -10.60 -22.35 11.60
CA SER A 229 -11.34 -23.48 12.17
C SER A 229 -11.69 -23.32 13.66
N GLU A 230 -11.04 -22.38 14.34
CA GLU A 230 -11.17 -22.12 15.78
C GLU A 230 -11.93 -20.81 16.09
N LEU A 231 -12.25 -20.03 15.06
CA LEU A 231 -13.00 -18.78 15.18
C LEU A 231 -14.50 -19.03 15.04
N GLU A 232 -15.29 -18.28 15.80
CA GLU A 232 -16.75 -18.27 15.78
C GLU A 232 -17.25 -16.84 15.64
N ASP A 233 -18.47 -16.66 15.13
CA ASP A 233 -19.15 -15.38 15.01
C ASP A 233 -18.27 -14.26 14.41
N SER A 234 -17.58 -14.62 13.32
CA SER A 234 -16.55 -13.79 12.70
C SER A 234 -16.67 -13.77 11.18
N ILE A 235 -16.47 -12.62 10.57
CA ILE A 235 -16.14 -12.48 9.16
C ILE A 235 -14.66 -12.12 9.07
N ILE A 236 -13.89 -12.94 8.38
CA ILE A 236 -12.47 -12.75 8.15
C ILE A 236 -12.26 -12.33 6.71
N ILE A 237 -11.58 -11.21 6.52
CA ILE A 237 -11.22 -10.66 5.21
C ILE A 237 -9.70 -10.64 5.13
N ILE A 238 -9.15 -11.35 4.12
CA ILE A 238 -7.72 -11.38 3.88
C ILE A 238 -7.44 -10.62 2.60
N VAL A 239 -6.49 -9.70 2.65
CA VAL A 239 -6.04 -8.88 1.53
C VAL A 239 -4.53 -8.74 1.54
N ALA A 240 -3.98 -8.22 0.44
CA ALA A 240 -2.65 -7.63 0.39
C ALA A 240 -2.77 -6.13 0.07
N ASP A 241 -1.74 -5.40 0.33
CA ASP A 241 -1.64 -3.98 -0.05
C ASP A 241 -1.16 -3.82 -1.50
N HIS A 242 -0.27 -4.68 -1.97
CA HIS A 242 0.22 -4.75 -3.35
C HIS A 242 0.76 -6.15 -3.67
N GLY A 243 1.25 -6.32 -4.89
CA GLY A 243 2.07 -7.46 -5.27
C GLY A 243 3.50 -7.04 -5.58
N HIS A 244 4.29 -7.96 -6.13
CA HIS A 244 5.73 -7.80 -6.34
C HIS A 244 6.19 -8.29 -7.69
N ILE A 245 7.26 -7.71 -8.22
CA ILE A 245 8.00 -8.25 -9.37
C ILE A 245 9.50 -8.23 -9.13
N LYS A 246 10.22 -9.18 -9.72
CA LYS A 246 11.68 -9.15 -9.79
C LYS A 246 12.12 -8.01 -10.70
N VAL A 247 13.13 -7.22 -10.28
CA VAL A 247 13.51 -6.00 -10.97
C VAL A 247 14.95 -5.99 -11.47
N GLU A 248 15.20 -5.09 -12.41
CA GLU A 248 16.53 -4.70 -12.88
C GLU A 248 16.68 -3.19 -12.71
N HIS A 249 17.83 -2.78 -12.17
CA HIS A 249 18.11 -1.40 -11.79
C HIS A 249 18.73 -0.60 -12.94
N ILE A 250 18.29 0.65 -13.05
CA ILE A 250 18.93 1.70 -13.86
C ILE A 250 19.43 2.76 -12.89
N PHE A 251 20.74 2.89 -12.79
CA PHE A 251 21.38 3.83 -11.88
C PHE A 251 21.44 5.21 -12.54
N LEU A 252 20.62 6.16 -12.07
CA LEU A 252 20.56 7.51 -12.64
C LEU A 252 21.89 8.27 -12.48
N ASN A 253 22.73 7.88 -11.55
CA ASN A 253 24.06 8.42 -11.36
C ASN A 253 25.00 8.19 -12.57
N GLU A 254 24.68 7.20 -13.42
CA GLU A 254 25.37 6.96 -14.69
C GLU A 254 24.96 7.95 -15.81
N TYR A 255 23.93 8.80 -15.54
CA TYR A 255 23.37 9.78 -16.47
C TYR A 255 23.42 11.20 -15.87
N PRO A 256 24.65 11.76 -15.63
CA PRO A 256 24.79 13.05 -14.95
C PRO A 256 24.12 14.20 -15.71
N GLU A 257 24.00 14.12 -17.04
CA GLU A 257 23.29 15.11 -17.85
C GLU A 257 21.81 15.20 -17.49
N LEU A 258 21.15 14.08 -17.15
CA LEU A 258 19.76 14.06 -16.70
C LEU A 258 19.66 14.57 -15.25
N LEU A 259 20.52 14.10 -14.33
CA LEU A 259 20.52 14.53 -12.95
C LEU A 259 20.78 16.04 -12.80
N ASN A 260 21.65 16.62 -13.65
CA ASN A 260 21.91 18.06 -13.65
C ASN A 260 20.71 18.92 -14.01
N MET A 261 19.67 18.36 -14.64
CA MET A 261 18.41 19.06 -14.93
C MET A 261 17.44 19.06 -13.74
N LEU A 262 17.67 18.22 -12.71
CA LEU A 262 16.79 18.13 -11.55
C LEU A 262 17.02 19.30 -10.60
N GLU A 263 15.91 19.87 -10.10
CA GLU A 263 15.93 20.90 -9.05
C GLU A 263 16.18 20.30 -7.67
N ARG A 264 15.66 19.08 -7.44
CA ARG A 264 15.82 18.30 -6.22
C ARG A 264 15.94 16.80 -6.51
N THR A 265 16.28 15.99 -5.50
CA THR A 265 16.31 14.53 -5.62
C THR A 265 14.92 13.97 -6.01
N THR A 266 14.92 12.76 -6.55
CA THR A 266 13.67 12.05 -6.90
C THR A 266 12.82 11.75 -5.68
N ALA A 267 11.51 11.66 -5.88
CA ALA A 267 10.55 11.32 -4.83
C ALA A 267 9.62 10.19 -5.29
N LEU A 268 8.72 9.78 -4.42
CA LEU A 268 7.78 8.67 -4.48
C LEU A 268 8.49 7.32 -4.42
N GLU A 269 8.55 6.58 -5.54
CA GLU A 269 9.00 5.19 -5.56
C GLU A 269 9.99 4.95 -6.72
N GLN A 270 10.77 3.89 -6.67
CA GLN A 270 11.73 3.56 -7.75
C GLN A 270 11.06 3.12 -9.06
N ARG A 271 9.76 2.77 -9.02
CA ARG A 271 8.97 2.35 -10.18
C ARG A 271 7.83 3.31 -10.53
N ALA A 272 7.63 4.33 -9.68
CA ALA A 272 6.75 5.47 -9.88
C ALA A 272 7.46 6.73 -9.39
N VAL A 273 8.35 7.27 -10.22
CA VAL A 273 9.36 8.28 -9.82
C VAL A 273 8.89 9.68 -10.15
N ALA A 274 8.82 10.54 -9.14
CA ALA A 274 8.52 11.96 -9.33
C ALA A 274 9.81 12.78 -9.53
N PHE A 275 9.77 13.64 -10.54
CA PHE A 275 10.87 14.52 -10.93
C PHE A 275 10.48 15.99 -10.85
N LYS A 276 11.28 16.80 -10.18
CA LYS A 276 11.20 18.26 -10.22
C LYS A 276 12.35 18.81 -11.04
N ILE A 277 12.05 19.58 -12.08
CA ILE A 277 13.00 20.01 -13.11
C ILE A 277 13.31 21.50 -12.97
N LYS A 278 14.58 21.86 -13.08
CA LYS A 278 15.04 23.24 -13.12
C LYS A 278 14.33 24.04 -14.20
N GLU A 279 14.10 25.31 -13.91
CA GLU A 279 13.47 26.23 -14.86
C GLU A 279 14.20 26.24 -16.22
N GLY A 280 13.44 26.19 -17.31
CA GLY A 280 13.96 26.16 -18.67
C GLY A 280 14.52 24.82 -19.15
N GLN A 281 14.53 23.77 -18.31
CA GLN A 281 15.08 22.45 -18.69
C GLN A 281 14.02 21.38 -19.00
N LYS A 282 12.73 21.68 -18.85
CA LYS A 282 11.66 20.66 -18.97
C LYS A 282 11.64 19.97 -20.33
N GLU A 283 11.76 20.72 -21.42
CA GLU A 283 11.77 20.14 -22.78
C GLU A 283 13.00 19.25 -23.02
N ASN A 284 14.17 19.71 -22.59
CA ASN A 284 15.40 18.93 -22.69
C ASN A 284 15.32 17.64 -21.86
N PHE A 285 14.75 17.72 -20.64
CA PHE A 285 14.53 16.57 -19.79
C PHE A 285 13.61 15.54 -20.45
N VAL A 286 12.46 15.96 -20.98
CA VAL A 286 11.49 15.06 -21.64
C VAL A 286 12.14 14.34 -22.83
N ASN A 287 12.89 15.08 -23.67
CA ASN A 287 13.54 14.50 -24.83
C ASN A 287 14.61 13.47 -24.43
N LEU A 288 15.50 13.82 -23.50
CA LEU A 288 16.55 12.92 -23.02
C LEU A 288 15.98 11.72 -22.26
N PHE A 289 15.01 11.94 -21.37
CA PHE A 289 14.36 10.85 -20.63
C PHE A 289 13.73 9.83 -21.57
N ASN A 290 12.98 10.29 -22.58
CA ASN A 290 12.33 9.40 -23.54
C ASN A 290 13.32 8.67 -24.42
N GLU A 291 14.42 9.29 -24.83
CA GLU A 291 15.50 8.65 -25.55
C GLU A 291 16.13 7.50 -24.76
N LEU A 292 16.44 7.75 -23.48
CA LEU A 292 17.12 6.79 -22.60
C LEU A 292 16.17 5.71 -22.07
N PHE A 293 15.01 6.10 -21.56
CA PHE A 293 14.16 5.27 -20.73
C PHE A 293 12.72 5.09 -21.23
N GLY A 294 12.32 5.76 -22.33
CA GLY A 294 10.94 5.72 -22.84
C GLY A 294 10.42 4.33 -23.24
N LYS A 295 11.33 3.35 -23.45
CA LYS A 295 10.96 1.94 -23.67
C LYS A 295 10.60 1.18 -22.38
N TYR A 296 10.92 1.73 -21.20
CA TYR A 296 10.73 1.10 -19.90
C TYR A 296 9.72 1.83 -19.02
N PHE A 297 9.65 3.18 -19.19
CA PHE A 297 8.81 4.03 -18.39
C PHE A 297 7.97 4.93 -19.30
N THR A 298 6.73 5.14 -18.91
CA THR A 298 5.91 6.20 -19.47
C THR A 298 6.07 7.44 -18.59
N LEU A 299 6.45 8.56 -19.21
CA LEU A 299 6.60 9.84 -18.51
C LEU A 299 5.30 10.64 -18.63
N TYR A 300 4.65 10.91 -17.53
CA TYR A 300 3.43 11.69 -17.42
C TYR A 300 3.73 13.07 -16.85
N THR A 301 3.04 14.09 -17.34
CA THR A 301 3.06 15.41 -16.69
C THR A 301 2.27 15.39 -15.39
N LYS A 302 2.55 16.33 -14.50
CA LYS A 302 1.76 16.53 -13.28
C LYS A 302 0.26 16.70 -13.61
N GLU A 303 -0.03 17.47 -14.66
CA GLU A 303 -1.38 17.73 -15.15
C GLU A 303 -2.08 16.41 -15.57
N ASP A 304 -1.41 15.55 -16.35
CA ASP A 304 -1.94 14.24 -16.74
C ASP A 304 -2.32 13.39 -15.51
N VAL A 305 -1.49 13.41 -14.47
CA VAL A 305 -1.69 12.64 -13.24
C VAL A 305 -2.89 13.18 -12.46
N ILE A 306 -3.03 14.48 -12.34
CA ILE A 306 -4.14 15.13 -11.64
C ILE A 306 -5.46 14.90 -12.39
N GLU A 307 -5.49 15.17 -13.71
CA GLU A 307 -6.70 15.04 -14.52
C GLU A 307 -7.19 13.59 -14.61
N SER A 308 -6.28 12.63 -14.66
CA SER A 308 -6.63 11.20 -14.66
C SER A 308 -7.08 10.66 -13.31
N LYS A 309 -6.90 11.42 -12.23
CA LYS A 309 -7.14 10.99 -10.84
C LYS A 309 -6.36 9.72 -10.48
N LEU A 310 -5.11 9.67 -10.89
CA LEU A 310 -4.26 8.48 -10.70
C LEU A 310 -4.14 8.08 -9.23
N PHE A 311 -4.08 9.07 -8.32
CA PHE A 311 -4.03 8.87 -6.85
C PHE A 311 -5.41 8.80 -6.20
N GLY A 312 -6.46 8.51 -6.99
CA GLY A 312 -7.85 8.54 -6.57
C GLY A 312 -8.48 9.94 -6.66
N ASP A 313 -9.77 10.01 -6.39
CA ASP A 313 -10.50 11.26 -6.26
C ASP A 313 -10.64 11.65 -4.77
N GLY A 314 -11.08 12.87 -4.54
CA GLY A 314 -11.24 13.45 -3.21
C GLY A 314 -10.64 14.85 -3.13
N THR A 315 -10.58 15.40 -1.92
CA THR A 315 -9.96 16.70 -1.67
C THR A 315 -8.45 16.53 -1.53
N PRO A 316 -7.63 17.12 -2.43
CA PRO A 316 -6.18 16.99 -2.33
C PRO A 316 -5.65 17.52 -1.00
N CYS A 317 -4.77 16.76 -0.34
CA CYS A 317 -4.03 17.25 0.81
C CYS A 317 -3.01 18.32 0.40
N SER A 318 -2.53 19.10 1.36
CA SER A 318 -1.67 20.26 1.11
C SER A 318 -0.35 19.94 0.41
N ILE A 319 0.18 18.73 0.61
CA ILE A 319 1.47 18.31 0.03
C ILE A 319 1.31 17.57 -1.30
N PHE A 320 0.09 17.29 -1.77
CA PHE A 320 -0.15 16.45 -2.95
C PHE A 320 0.53 16.99 -4.20
N GLU A 321 0.15 18.19 -4.66
CA GLU A 321 0.70 18.75 -5.90
C GLU A 321 2.21 19.02 -5.84
N PRO A 322 2.77 19.58 -4.72
CA PRO A 322 4.20 19.76 -4.58
C PRO A 322 5.00 18.44 -4.67
N ALA A 323 4.47 17.35 -4.11
CA ALA A 323 5.15 16.05 -4.11
C ALA A 323 5.25 15.41 -5.51
N LEU A 324 4.30 15.70 -6.41
CA LEU A 324 4.31 15.18 -7.78
C LEU A 324 5.47 15.75 -8.64
N GLY A 325 6.04 16.91 -8.26
CA GLY A 325 7.05 17.58 -9.07
C GLY A 325 6.47 18.13 -10.37
N ASP A 326 7.18 17.91 -11.49
CA ASP A 326 6.74 18.30 -12.84
C ASP A 326 6.34 17.09 -13.69
N PHE A 327 7.00 15.95 -13.44
CA PHE A 327 6.76 14.70 -14.16
C PHE A 327 6.78 13.50 -13.23
N ILE A 328 6.01 12.47 -13.59
CA ILE A 328 6.08 11.16 -12.95
C ILE A 328 6.38 10.10 -14.02
N ALA A 329 7.47 9.36 -13.85
CA ALA A 329 7.82 8.22 -14.68
C ALA A 329 7.26 6.92 -14.04
N ILE A 330 6.44 6.18 -14.78
CA ILE A 330 5.76 4.98 -14.29
C ILE A 330 6.22 3.77 -15.11
N ALA A 331 6.68 2.71 -14.42
CA ALA A 331 6.98 1.41 -15.00
C ALA A 331 5.69 0.62 -15.23
N GLU A 332 5.06 0.77 -16.41
CA GLU A 332 3.77 0.14 -16.70
C GLU A 332 3.88 -1.30 -17.23
N ASN A 333 4.92 -1.57 -18.01
CA ASN A 333 5.10 -2.85 -18.73
C ASN A 333 6.56 -3.32 -18.68
N SER A 334 7.33 -2.88 -17.71
CA SER A 334 8.73 -3.25 -17.55
C SER A 334 9.04 -3.65 -16.12
N ASN A 335 10.13 -4.38 -15.95
CA ASN A 335 10.69 -4.74 -14.66
C ASN A 335 11.82 -3.80 -14.21
N LYS A 336 11.92 -2.59 -14.77
CA LYS A 336 12.98 -1.65 -14.42
C LYS A 336 12.61 -0.78 -13.22
N CYS A 337 13.65 -0.48 -12.41
CA CYS A 337 13.65 0.53 -11.36
C CYS A 337 14.62 1.65 -11.71
N LEU A 338 14.27 2.89 -11.42
CA LEU A 338 15.20 4.02 -11.45
C LEU A 338 15.75 4.24 -10.03
N VAL A 339 17.06 4.23 -9.89
CA VAL A 339 17.77 4.28 -8.61
C VAL A 339 18.68 5.51 -8.58
N VAL A 340 18.62 6.26 -7.49
CA VAL A 340 19.57 7.35 -7.17
C VAL A 340 20.31 7.03 -5.88
N ASP A 341 21.34 7.83 -5.54
CA ASP A 341 22.01 7.71 -4.26
C ASP A 341 21.02 7.83 -3.09
N GLY A 342 21.15 6.92 -2.13
CA GLY A 342 20.26 6.83 -0.97
C GLY A 342 19.02 5.95 -1.16
N ASP A 343 18.85 5.33 -2.33
CA ASP A 343 17.82 4.31 -2.54
C ASP A 343 18.36 2.90 -2.20
N ASP A 344 17.48 2.05 -1.68
CA ASP A 344 17.77 0.63 -1.47
C ASP A 344 17.83 -0.13 -2.80
N ILE A 345 18.78 -1.07 -2.89
CA ILE A 345 18.94 -1.94 -4.06
C ILE A 345 18.46 -3.34 -3.70
N LEU A 346 17.24 -3.66 -4.14
CA LEU A 346 16.52 -4.86 -3.76
C LEU A 346 16.32 -5.80 -4.96
N VAL A 347 16.19 -7.10 -4.73
CA VAL A 347 16.02 -8.11 -5.80
C VAL A 347 14.67 -7.98 -6.48
N SER A 348 13.65 -7.58 -5.74
CA SER A 348 12.32 -7.28 -6.25
C SER A 348 11.74 -6.00 -5.65
N GLN A 349 10.79 -5.43 -6.36
CA GLN A 349 10.14 -4.17 -6.02
C GLN A 349 8.66 -4.21 -6.41
N HIS A 350 7.96 -3.18 -5.99
CA HIS A 350 6.56 -2.89 -6.27
C HIS A 350 6.40 -1.41 -6.66
N ALA A 351 5.21 -0.85 -6.57
CA ALA A 351 4.86 0.54 -6.85
C ALA A 351 4.80 0.93 -8.33
N GLY A 352 5.12 0.02 -9.25
CA GLY A 352 4.86 0.21 -10.67
C GLY A 352 3.39 -0.07 -11.03
N TYR A 353 3.17 -0.32 -12.31
CA TYR A 353 1.81 -0.42 -12.85
C TYR A 353 1.58 -1.70 -13.64
N THR A 354 2.30 -2.78 -13.28
CA THR A 354 2.06 -4.11 -13.85
C THR A 354 0.91 -4.81 -13.13
N ASP A 355 0.30 -5.80 -13.77
CA ASP A 355 -0.78 -6.59 -13.17
C ASP A 355 -0.32 -7.37 -11.93
N ASP A 356 0.96 -7.75 -11.88
CA ASP A 356 1.57 -8.42 -10.72
C ASP A 356 1.64 -7.50 -9.49
N GLU A 357 1.71 -6.17 -9.68
CA GLU A 357 1.81 -5.20 -8.60
C GLU A 357 0.45 -4.69 -8.12
N ILE A 358 -0.52 -4.49 -9.05
CA ILE A 358 -1.76 -3.76 -8.74
C ILE A 358 -2.94 -4.64 -8.32
N TYR A 359 -2.98 -5.94 -8.70
CA TYR A 359 -4.07 -6.82 -8.31
C TYR A 359 -3.78 -7.52 -7.00
N VAL A 360 -4.71 -7.35 -6.05
CA VAL A 360 -4.64 -7.96 -4.72
C VAL A 360 -5.83 -8.88 -4.48
N PRO A 361 -5.65 -9.98 -3.73
CA PRO A 361 -6.72 -10.92 -3.47
C PRO A 361 -7.70 -10.34 -2.45
N LEU A 362 -8.98 -10.51 -2.69
CA LEU A 362 -10.01 -10.37 -1.68
C LEU A 362 -10.50 -11.77 -1.31
N ILE A 363 -10.07 -12.25 -0.15
CA ILE A 363 -10.42 -13.56 0.38
C ILE A 363 -11.40 -13.34 1.54
N ILE A 364 -12.52 -14.06 1.53
CA ILE A 364 -13.58 -13.87 2.51
C ILE A 364 -13.92 -15.21 3.15
N ILE A 365 -13.85 -15.29 4.48
CA ILE A 365 -14.21 -16.48 5.24
C ILE A 365 -15.33 -16.11 6.22
N ASP A 366 -16.45 -16.82 6.10
CA ASP A 366 -17.62 -16.67 6.96
C ASP A 366 -17.62 -17.76 8.05
N LYS A 367 -17.54 -17.33 9.29
CA LYS A 367 -17.57 -18.16 10.50
C LYS A 367 -18.75 -17.78 11.40
N LYS A 368 -19.83 -17.27 10.78
CA LYS A 368 -21.07 -16.88 11.43
C LYS A 368 -22.05 -18.06 11.55
#